data_7abf1549c21669747e7ce63bd768ca37
#
_entry.id   7abf1549c21669747e7ce63bd768ca37
#
_cell.length_a   1.000
_cell.length_b   1.000
_cell.length_c   1.000
_cell.angle_alpha   90.00
_cell.angle_beta   90.00
_cell.angle_gamma   90.00
#
_symmetry.space_group_name_H-M   'P 1'
#
loop_
_entity.id
_entity.type
_entity.pdbx_description
1 polymer ?
#
loop_
_entity_poly.entity_id
_entity_poly.type
_entity_poly.pdbx_seq_one_letter_code
_entity_poly.pdbx_strand_id
1 'polypeptide(L)'
;MTSIVIKSTDSGAPTLTGQTGSLVTVLDKCLVVNHVFGTSDDVGFTDQSVEARSEGGTPFNLLLTNVTAARLYIGMPTTFSRAKFDLATVGVGGTYIWEYWNGSAWTTLTVTDGTSGFTADGTVTWTIPSLWATTAVNAVTQYWVRIRASVTPGTNPTVNFVTVGGWTRSHTAATNQAAWRQGTGSNGFIFRLVGDGTTQDRAVGYETLTTLGSTLAGDTATGRFPTDAQFSGGLYWTKSSTADATARPWVVAVSEKLFHLYTDHLSTNTTATHHIFGDIKTFKTGDAYHTIHIAGATVTPGSTNRAADLVAVGAAVLTAHFMSRNYTQLGTSIIISKHSDAAKLGGISTPMGAGGLVFPNPIDGGLYLAQVYVHETSASIVRGELPGFWAPLHSRPLTHLDTFTGTGTLAGRTFMALNMYNSAQAFLETSDTWNV
;
A
#
# COMPACT_ATOMS: atom_id res chain seq x y z
N MET A 1 -6.01 -12.28 -0.42
CA MET A 1 -6.06 -10.97 -1.09
C MET A 1 -4.83 -10.79 -1.94
N THR A 2 -5.01 -10.31 -3.17
CA THR A 2 -3.90 -10.02 -4.09
C THR A 2 -3.12 -8.83 -3.57
N SER A 3 -1.84 -8.99 -3.33
CA SER A 3 -0.92 -7.91 -3.01
C SER A 3 -0.12 -7.51 -4.25
N ILE A 4 0.22 -6.24 -4.34
CA ILE A 4 1.07 -5.67 -5.40
C ILE A 4 2.30 -5.08 -4.73
N VAL A 5 3.49 -5.41 -5.22
CA VAL A 5 4.75 -4.85 -4.72
C VAL A 5 5.36 -3.98 -5.81
N ILE A 6 5.62 -2.72 -5.49
CA ILE A 6 6.19 -1.71 -6.38
C ILE A 6 7.46 -1.19 -5.74
N LYS A 7 8.52 -1.08 -6.54
CA LYS A 7 9.82 -0.55 -6.11
C LYS A 7 10.13 0.74 -6.85
N SER A 8 10.89 1.61 -6.23
CA SER A 8 11.37 2.85 -6.86
C SER A 8 12.21 2.61 -8.13
N THR A 9 12.70 1.39 -8.32
CA THR A 9 13.46 0.96 -9.50
C THR A 9 12.60 0.40 -10.63
N ASP A 10 11.31 0.20 -10.43
CA ASP A 10 10.42 -0.32 -11.45
C ASP A 10 10.17 0.74 -12.53
N SER A 11 10.02 0.31 -13.79
CA SER A 11 9.80 1.21 -14.90
C SER A 11 8.52 2.02 -14.73
N GLY A 12 8.63 3.35 -14.84
CA GLY A 12 7.49 4.25 -14.63
C GLY A 12 7.05 4.42 -13.17
N ALA A 13 7.84 3.92 -12.21
CA ALA A 13 7.59 4.18 -10.80
C ALA A 13 7.72 5.68 -10.47
N PRO A 14 6.89 6.23 -9.57
CA PRO A 14 7.02 7.62 -9.16
C PRO A 14 8.31 7.86 -8.38
N THR A 15 8.82 9.09 -8.45
CA THR A 15 10.03 9.49 -7.74
C THR A 15 9.70 10.04 -6.35
N LEU A 16 10.30 9.47 -5.30
CA LEU A 16 10.31 10.03 -3.95
C LEU A 16 11.53 10.95 -3.80
N THR A 17 11.32 12.15 -3.27
CA THR A 17 12.38 13.14 -3.07
C THR A 17 12.20 13.87 -1.73
N GLY A 18 13.18 14.72 -1.38
CA GLY A 18 13.06 15.69 -0.28
C GLY A 18 12.18 16.91 -0.63
N GLN A 19 11.28 16.81 -1.59
CA GLN A 19 10.39 17.89 -1.96
C GLN A 19 9.00 17.70 -1.33
N THR A 20 8.34 18.82 -1.02
CA THR A 20 6.96 18.84 -0.50
C THR A 20 6.02 18.10 -1.45
N GLY A 21 5.18 17.22 -0.92
CA GLY A 21 4.16 16.47 -1.68
C GLY A 21 4.69 15.27 -2.46
N SER A 22 5.99 15.00 -2.50
CA SER A 22 6.53 13.86 -3.27
C SER A 22 6.00 12.52 -2.77
N LEU A 23 5.81 12.35 -1.46
CA LEU A 23 5.25 11.13 -0.87
C LEU A 23 3.76 10.96 -1.20
N VAL A 24 2.99 12.05 -1.27
CA VAL A 24 1.59 12.01 -1.72
C VAL A 24 1.51 11.42 -3.13
N THR A 25 2.40 11.86 -4.03
CA THR A 25 2.45 11.34 -5.40
C THR A 25 2.79 9.85 -5.44
N VAL A 26 3.74 9.39 -4.61
CA VAL A 26 4.09 7.96 -4.52
C VAL A 26 2.89 7.15 -4.07
N LEU A 27 2.22 7.58 -2.99
CA LEU A 27 1.07 6.84 -2.45
C LEU A 27 -0.12 6.84 -3.42
N ASP A 28 -0.46 7.95 -4.05
CA ASP A 28 -1.52 7.99 -5.08
C ASP A 28 -1.31 6.96 -6.18
N LYS A 29 -0.08 6.91 -6.69
CA LYS A 29 0.28 6.05 -7.82
C LYS A 29 0.46 4.58 -7.44
N CYS A 30 0.69 4.28 -6.17
CA CYS A 30 0.84 2.90 -5.69
C CYS A 30 -0.43 2.34 -5.05
N LEU A 31 -1.13 3.13 -4.23
CA LEU A 31 -2.32 2.67 -3.51
C LEU A 31 -3.55 2.61 -4.41
N VAL A 32 -3.66 3.50 -5.39
CA VAL A 32 -4.84 3.58 -6.27
C VAL A 32 -4.50 3.02 -7.66
N VAL A 33 -4.06 3.87 -8.57
CA VAL A 33 -3.67 3.50 -9.94
C VAL A 33 -2.57 4.44 -10.44
N ASN A 34 -1.61 3.90 -11.19
CA ASN A 34 -0.49 4.72 -11.62
C ASN A 34 -0.87 5.64 -12.80
N HIS A 35 -1.37 5.08 -13.90
CA HIS A 35 -1.83 5.84 -15.05
C HIS A 35 -3.13 5.28 -15.63
N VAL A 36 -3.99 6.20 -16.12
CA VAL A 36 -5.17 5.89 -16.90
C VAL A 36 -5.21 6.82 -18.10
N PHE A 37 -5.19 6.25 -19.30
CA PHE A 37 -5.23 7.01 -20.56
C PHE A 37 -6.41 6.58 -21.43
N GLY A 38 -7.20 7.54 -21.87
CA GLY A 38 -8.23 7.33 -22.89
C GLY A 38 -7.72 7.76 -24.27
N THR A 39 -8.13 7.04 -25.32
CA THR A 39 -7.86 7.41 -26.71
C THR A 39 -9.02 7.02 -27.61
N SER A 40 -9.19 7.73 -28.73
CA SER A 40 -10.17 7.39 -29.74
C SER A 40 -9.58 6.61 -30.93
N ASP A 41 -8.27 6.61 -31.09
CA ASP A 41 -7.58 6.16 -32.32
C ASP A 41 -6.19 5.54 -32.07
N ASP A 42 -5.78 5.36 -30.84
CA ASP A 42 -4.42 4.94 -30.42
C ASP A 42 -3.29 5.93 -30.77
N VAL A 43 -3.61 7.18 -31.17
CA VAL A 43 -2.62 8.21 -31.52
C VAL A 43 -2.68 9.39 -30.56
N GLY A 44 -3.86 9.95 -30.34
CA GLY A 44 -4.11 11.02 -29.38
C GLY A 44 -4.58 10.45 -28.05
N PHE A 45 -3.91 10.83 -26.96
CA PHE A 45 -4.24 10.34 -25.61
C PHE A 45 -4.73 11.48 -24.71
N THR A 46 -5.77 11.20 -23.94
CA THR A 46 -6.22 12.03 -22.81
C THR A 46 -5.79 11.37 -21.52
N ASP A 47 -5.03 12.10 -20.68
CA ASP A 47 -4.67 11.63 -19.35
C ASP A 47 -5.86 11.80 -18.40
N GLN A 48 -6.38 10.69 -17.92
CA GLN A 48 -7.51 10.60 -16.99
C GLN A 48 -7.07 10.10 -15.61
N SER A 49 -5.75 10.09 -15.36
CA SER A 49 -5.18 9.49 -14.17
C SER A 49 -5.57 10.21 -12.88
N VAL A 50 -5.80 11.51 -12.93
CA VAL A 50 -6.19 12.32 -11.75
C VAL A 50 -7.64 12.03 -11.39
N GLU A 51 -8.52 12.04 -12.38
CA GLU A 51 -9.95 11.71 -12.23
C GLU A 51 -10.10 10.29 -11.72
N ALA A 52 -9.36 9.36 -12.31
CA ALA A 52 -9.43 7.94 -11.99
C ALA A 52 -9.04 7.59 -10.55
N ARG A 53 -8.31 8.45 -9.85
CA ARG A 53 -7.86 8.19 -8.47
C ARG A 53 -8.80 8.67 -7.37
N SER A 54 -9.70 9.60 -7.67
CA SER A 54 -10.41 10.36 -6.63
C SER A 54 -11.88 9.99 -6.53
N GLU A 55 -12.34 9.60 -5.33
CA GLU A 55 -13.76 9.59 -5.02
C GLU A 55 -14.32 11.02 -5.14
N GLY A 56 -15.49 11.19 -5.75
CA GLY A 56 -16.13 12.51 -5.92
C GLY A 56 -15.40 13.47 -6.86
N GLY A 57 -14.45 12.96 -7.66
CA GLY A 57 -13.85 13.71 -8.77
C GLY A 57 -14.81 13.86 -9.94
N THR A 58 -14.35 14.49 -11.04
CA THR A 58 -15.12 14.55 -12.29
C THR A 58 -15.11 13.16 -12.94
N PRO A 59 -16.28 12.55 -13.19
CA PRO A 59 -16.34 11.28 -13.89
C PRO A 59 -15.77 11.38 -15.31
N PHE A 60 -15.11 10.32 -15.75
CA PHE A 60 -14.57 10.22 -17.10
C PHE A 60 -15.24 9.10 -17.89
N ASN A 61 -15.22 9.20 -19.23
CA ASN A 61 -15.78 8.18 -20.11
C ASN A 61 -14.90 6.92 -20.10
N LEU A 62 -15.51 5.74 -19.97
CA LEU A 62 -14.80 4.46 -20.12
C LEU A 62 -14.14 4.36 -21.48
N LEU A 63 -14.86 4.71 -22.53
CA LEU A 63 -14.31 4.91 -23.88
C LEU A 63 -14.34 6.42 -24.16
N LEU A 64 -13.21 7.01 -24.53
CA LEU A 64 -13.11 8.46 -24.75
C LEU A 64 -14.16 8.95 -25.75
N THR A 65 -14.38 8.15 -26.80
CA THR A 65 -15.48 8.28 -27.76
C THR A 65 -16.21 6.94 -27.88
N ASN A 66 -17.49 6.96 -28.11
CA ASN A 66 -18.31 5.73 -28.23
C ASN A 66 -18.13 5.06 -29.62
N VAL A 67 -16.91 4.61 -29.92
CA VAL A 67 -16.53 3.91 -31.13
C VAL A 67 -15.66 2.70 -30.82
N THR A 68 -15.65 1.70 -31.68
CA THR A 68 -14.87 0.47 -31.51
C THR A 68 -13.35 0.72 -31.59
N ALA A 69 -12.91 1.83 -32.17
CA ALA A 69 -11.50 2.24 -32.20
C ALA A 69 -11.02 2.82 -30.85
N ALA A 70 -11.93 3.29 -29.98
CA ALA A 70 -11.58 3.86 -28.69
C ALA A 70 -11.01 2.82 -27.74
N ARG A 71 -10.07 3.25 -26.90
CA ARG A 71 -9.38 2.42 -25.88
C ARG A 71 -9.29 3.15 -24.56
N LEU A 72 -9.39 2.40 -23.48
CA LEU A 72 -8.94 2.81 -22.15
C LEU A 72 -7.72 1.98 -21.76
N TYR A 73 -6.66 2.62 -21.36
CA TYR A 73 -5.43 2.02 -20.88
C TYR A 73 -5.30 2.20 -19.37
N ILE A 74 -4.98 1.13 -18.66
CA ILE A 74 -4.70 1.13 -17.21
C ILE A 74 -3.28 0.60 -17.04
N GLY A 75 -2.40 1.41 -16.45
CA GLY A 75 -0.97 1.11 -16.32
C GLY A 75 -0.47 1.11 -14.89
N MET A 76 0.41 0.14 -14.59
CA MET A 76 1.14 0.04 -13.33
C MET A 76 2.62 -0.25 -13.58
N PRO A 77 3.52 0.14 -12.66
CA PRO A 77 4.95 -0.15 -12.78
C PRO A 77 5.29 -1.64 -12.66
N THR A 78 4.39 -2.44 -12.12
CA THR A 78 4.51 -3.89 -11.95
C THR A 78 3.27 -4.60 -12.51
N THR A 79 3.33 -5.92 -12.66
CA THR A 79 2.18 -6.72 -13.06
C THR A 79 1.09 -6.69 -11.98
N PHE A 80 -0.16 -6.79 -12.39
CA PHE A 80 -1.33 -6.77 -11.52
C PHE A 80 -2.41 -7.71 -12.03
N SER A 81 -3.38 -8.07 -11.19
CA SER A 81 -4.36 -9.12 -11.51
C SER A 81 -5.81 -8.65 -11.39
N ARG A 82 -6.03 -7.35 -11.19
CA ARG A 82 -7.37 -6.79 -11.03
C ARG A 82 -7.45 -5.31 -11.38
N ALA A 83 -8.67 -4.88 -11.68
CA ALA A 83 -9.06 -3.47 -11.67
C ALA A 83 -10.50 -3.37 -11.15
N LYS A 84 -10.77 -2.51 -10.18
CA LYS A 84 -12.10 -2.25 -9.66
C LYS A 84 -12.60 -0.91 -10.18
N PHE A 85 -13.84 -0.90 -10.64
CA PHE A 85 -14.52 0.26 -11.20
C PHE A 85 -15.69 0.67 -10.33
N ASP A 86 -15.83 1.94 -10.09
CA ASP A 86 -17.02 2.61 -9.57
C ASP A 86 -17.57 3.50 -10.69
N LEU A 87 -18.83 3.27 -11.03
CA LEU A 87 -19.46 3.89 -12.20
C LEU A 87 -20.37 5.05 -11.79
N ALA A 88 -20.17 6.20 -12.43
CA ALA A 88 -21.11 7.32 -12.33
C ALA A 88 -22.34 7.08 -13.18
N THR A 89 -22.15 6.47 -14.36
CA THR A 89 -23.21 6.06 -15.26
C THR A 89 -22.93 4.65 -15.74
N VAL A 90 -23.88 3.76 -15.57
CA VAL A 90 -23.77 2.38 -16.04
C VAL A 90 -23.94 2.30 -17.57
N GLY A 91 -23.24 1.37 -18.18
CA GLY A 91 -23.38 1.08 -19.61
C GLY A 91 -24.69 0.37 -19.94
N VAL A 92 -25.14 0.54 -21.18
CA VAL A 92 -26.29 -0.20 -21.71
C VAL A 92 -25.90 -0.88 -23.01
N GLY A 93 -25.88 -2.20 -22.99
CA GLY A 93 -25.36 -2.98 -24.10
C GLY A 93 -23.86 -2.80 -24.27
N GLY A 94 -23.29 -3.39 -25.26
CA GLY A 94 -21.86 -3.37 -25.50
C GLY A 94 -21.18 -4.69 -25.10
N THR A 95 -20.05 -4.92 -25.75
CA THR A 95 -19.19 -6.07 -25.45
C THR A 95 -17.77 -5.59 -25.42
N TYR A 96 -17.04 -5.92 -24.38
CA TYR A 96 -15.71 -5.41 -24.15
C TYR A 96 -14.66 -6.51 -24.26
N ILE A 97 -13.51 -6.16 -24.83
CA ILE A 97 -12.33 -7.01 -24.95
C ILE A 97 -11.24 -6.39 -24.11
N TRP A 98 -10.64 -7.24 -23.28
CA TRP A 98 -9.49 -6.91 -22.47
C TRP A 98 -8.23 -7.46 -23.13
N GLU A 99 -7.16 -6.69 -23.15
CA GLU A 99 -5.91 -7.06 -23.79
C GLU A 99 -4.72 -6.62 -22.94
N TYR A 100 -3.61 -7.36 -23.06
CA TYR A 100 -2.32 -7.05 -22.46
C TYR A 100 -1.23 -7.08 -23.52
N TRP A 101 -0.09 -6.45 -23.27
CA TRP A 101 1.05 -6.48 -24.17
C TRP A 101 1.94 -7.70 -23.89
N ASN A 102 2.14 -8.59 -24.85
CA ASN A 102 2.92 -9.82 -24.68
C ASN A 102 4.40 -9.70 -25.10
N GLY A 103 4.89 -8.47 -25.30
CA GLY A 103 6.24 -8.19 -25.79
C GLY A 103 6.30 -7.92 -27.31
N SER A 104 5.29 -8.33 -28.06
CA SER A 104 5.23 -8.13 -29.51
C SER A 104 3.89 -7.61 -30.02
N ALA A 105 2.80 -7.94 -29.35
CA ALA A 105 1.45 -7.58 -29.76
C ALA A 105 0.50 -7.45 -28.55
N TRP A 106 -0.60 -6.71 -28.76
CA TRP A 106 -1.75 -6.72 -27.86
C TRP A 106 -2.51 -8.04 -28.02
N THR A 107 -2.61 -8.78 -26.91
CA THR A 107 -3.18 -10.13 -26.88
C THR A 107 -4.36 -10.16 -25.92
N THR A 108 -5.41 -10.88 -26.27
CA THR A 108 -6.61 -11.00 -25.44
C THR A 108 -6.28 -11.52 -24.06
N LEU A 109 -6.77 -10.81 -23.05
CA LEU A 109 -6.69 -11.16 -21.64
C LEU A 109 -8.02 -11.80 -21.21
N THR A 110 -7.95 -13.05 -20.77
CA THR A 110 -9.13 -13.71 -20.20
C THR A 110 -9.40 -13.14 -18.82
N VAL A 111 -10.59 -12.61 -18.61
CA VAL A 111 -10.99 -11.97 -17.36
C VAL A 111 -12.23 -12.62 -16.76
N THR A 112 -12.36 -12.51 -15.44
CA THR A 112 -13.62 -12.68 -14.73
C THR A 112 -14.19 -11.29 -14.47
N ASP A 113 -15.29 -10.98 -15.16
CA ASP A 113 -15.89 -9.66 -15.17
C ASP A 113 -16.98 -9.54 -14.08
N GLY A 114 -16.65 -8.90 -12.98
CA GLY A 114 -17.59 -8.57 -11.91
C GLY A 114 -18.44 -7.33 -12.17
N THR A 115 -18.19 -6.59 -13.30
CA THR A 115 -18.99 -5.41 -13.68
C THR A 115 -20.16 -5.75 -14.57
N SER A 116 -20.27 -7.01 -15.00
CA SER A 116 -21.29 -7.46 -15.96
C SER A 116 -21.31 -6.63 -17.26
N GLY A 117 -20.13 -6.36 -17.83
CA GLY A 117 -20.02 -5.50 -19.02
C GLY A 117 -20.24 -4.02 -18.69
N PHE A 118 -19.81 -3.56 -17.54
CA PHE A 118 -19.97 -2.19 -17.02
C PHE A 118 -21.43 -1.75 -16.86
N THR A 119 -22.31 -2.70 -16.52
CA THR A 119 -23.71 -2.41 -16.14
C THR A 119 -23.86 -2.24 -14.61
N ALA A 120 -22.82 -2.50 -13.85
CA ALA A 120 -22.75 -2.33 -12.40
C ALA A 120 -21.31 -2.05 -11.95
N ASP A 121 -21.17 -1.47 -10.76
CA ASP A 121 -19.88 -1.41 -10.07
C ASP A 121 -19.32 -2.81 -9.85
N GLY A 122 -18.00 -2.95 -10.00
CA GLY A 122 -17.44 -4.28 -9.80
C GLY A 122 -15.93 -4.36 -9.99
N THR A 123 -15.43 -5.55 -9.71
CA THR A 123 -14.01 -5.86 -9.89
C THR A 123 -13.85 -6.83 -11.07
N VAL A 124 -12.99 -6.47 -11.99
CA VAL A 124 -12.55 -7.37 -13.07
C VAL A 124 -11.22 -7.97 -12.64
N THR A 125 -11.10 -9.29 -12.71
CA THR A 125 -9.90 -10.03 -12.27
C THR A 125 -9.38 -10.94 -13.38
N TRP A 126 -8.09 -11.25 -13.33
CA TRP A 126 -7.42 -12.15 -14.27
C TRP A 126 -6.20 -12.82 -13.63
N THR A 127 -5.77 -13.92 -14.25
CA THR A 127 -4.47 -14.52 -13.93
C THR A 127 -3.38 -13.74 -14.65
N ILE A 128 -2.32 -13.37 -13.95
CA ILE A 128 -1.17 -12.65 -14.52
C ILE A 128 -0.57 -13.49 -15.66
N PRO A 129 -0.56 -13.00 -16.91
CA PRO A 129 0.03 -13.72 -18.02
C PRO A 129 1.54 -13.85 -17.89
N SER A 130 2.10 -15.03 -18.17
CA SER A 130 3.54 -15.28 -18.08
C SER A 130 4.37 -14.48 -19.10
N LEU A 131 3.77 -14.09 -20.22
CA LEU A 131 4.41 -13.30 -21.28
C LEU A 131 4.13 -11.80 -21.17
N TRP A 132 3.54 -11.32 -20.06
CA TRP A 132 3.24 -9.89 -19.92
C TRP A 132 4.52 -9.07 -19.88
N ALA A 133 4.68 -8.17 -20.84
CA ALA A 133 5.83 -7.29 -20.96
C ALA A 133 5.43 -5.82 -20.85
N THR A 134 6.39 -4.97 -20.53
CA THR A 134 6.19 -3.52 -20.57
C THR A 134 6.15 -3.00 -22.01
N THR A 135 5.39 -1.93 -22.24
CA THR A 135 5.39 -1.18 -23.49
C THR A 135 5.15 0.31 -23.21
N ALA A 136 5.46 1.16 -24.17
CA ALA A 136 5.18 2.59 -24.06
C ALA A 136 3.76 2.89 -24.54
N VAL A 137 2.97 3.52 -23.68
CA VAL A 137 1.68 4.14 -24.03
C VAL A 137 1.75 5.60 -23.59
N ASN A 138 1.45 6.52 -24.50
CA ASN A 138 1.59 7.96 -24.25
C ASN A 138 2.95 8.33 -23.60
N ALA A 139 4.05 7.79 -24.18
CA ALA A 139 5.43 7.93 -23.69
C ALA A 139 5.73 7.39 -22.28
N VAL A 140 4.82 6.66 -21.65
CA VAL A 140 5.03 6.02 -20.34
C VAL A 140 5.23 4.52 -20.55
N THR A 141 6.39 3.98 -20.13
CA THR A 141 6.70 2.55 -20.24
C THR A 141 6.30 1.84 -18.96
N GLN A 142 5.29 0.99 -19.05
CA GLN A 142 4.72 0.23 -17.92
C GLN A 142 4.12 -1.10 -18.37
N TYR A 143 3.58 -1.87 -17.42
CA TYR A 143 2.64 -2.97 -17.70
C TYR A 143 1.25 -2.37 -17.92
N TRP A 144 0.64 -2.68 -19.06
CA TRP A 144 -0.63 -2.11 -19.45
C TRP A 144 -1.67 -3.18 -19.72
N VAL A 145 -2.88 -2.93 -19.23
CA VAL A 145 -4.10 -3.53 -19.72
C VAL A 145 -4.84 -2.47 -20.53
N ARG A 146 -5.41 -2.86 -21.68
CA ARG A 146 -6.31 -1.99 -22.42
C ARG A 146 -7.69 -2.63 -22.59
N ILE A 147 -8.69 -1.77 -22.63
CA ILE A 147 -10.09 -2.12 -22.79
C ILE A 147 -10.58 -1.47 -24.06
N ARG A 148 -11.28 -2.22 -24.91
CA ARG A 148 -11.98 -1.72 -26.09
C ARG A 148 -13.35 -2.37 -26.22
N ALA A 149 -14.27 -1.71 -26.90
CA ALA A 149 -15.52 -2.35 -27.31
C ALA A 149 -15.33 -3.16 -28.58
N SER A 150 -15.87 -4.38 -28.61
CA SER A 150 -16.13 -5.11 -29.87
C SER A 150 -17.51 -4.78 -30.40
N VAL A 151 -18.45 -4.45 -29.51
CA VAL A 151 -19.76 -3.86 -29.82
C VAL A 151 -19.88 -2.61 -28.96
N THR A 152 -20.09 -1.46 -29.58
CA THR A 152 -20.25 -0.19 -28.87
C THR A 152 -21.52 -0.22 -28.00
N PRO A 153 -21.45 0.27 -26.76
CA PRO A 153 -22.64 0.37 -25.92
C PRO A 153 -23.62 1.42 -26.46
N GLY A 154 -24.91 1.21 -26.23
CA GLY A 154 -25.93 2.21 -26.46
C GLY A 154 -25.79 3.42 -25.51
N THR A 155 -25.32 3.17 -24.28
CA THR A 155 -24.89 4.20 -23.33
C THR A 155 -23.44 3.89 -22.95
N ASN A 156 -22.51 4.80 -23.25
CA ASN A 156 -21.11 4.66 -22.83
C ASN A 156 -21.02 4.85 -21.33
N PRO A 157 -20.44 3.89 -20.58
CA PRO A 157 -20.25 4.04 -19.14
C PRO A 157 -19.38 5.24 -18.83
N THR A 158 -19.69 5.94 -17.72
CA THR A 158 -18.76 6.90 -17.13
C THR A 158 -18.28 6.38 -15.77
N VAL A 159 -17.01 6.60 -15.47
CA VAL A 159 -16.31 6.04 -14.32
C VAL A 159 -16.03 7.16 -13.31
N ASN A 160 -16.42 6.99 -12.06
CA ASN A 160 -16.03 7.87 -10.97
C ASN A 160 -14.55 7.68 -10.62
N PHE A 161 -14.15 6.42 -10.42
CA PHE A 161 -12.75 6.06 -10.21
C PHE A 161 -12.48 4.61 -10.61
N VAL A 162 -11.19 4.32 -10.82
CA VAL A 162 -10.68 2.95 -10.96
C VAL A 162 -9.53 2.74 -9.99
N THR A 163 -9.47 1.59 -9.35
CA THR A 163 -8.36 1.24 -8.47
C THR A 163 -7.80 -0.13 -8.77
N VAL A 164 -6.47 -0.21 -8.79
CA VAL A 164 -5.69 -1.43 -8.94
C VAL A 164 -5.11 -1.83 -7.59
N GLY A 165 -4.59 -0.88 -6.81
CA GLY A 165 -4.08 -1.09 -5.46
C GLY A 165 -5.17 -1.39 -4.42
N GLY A 166 -6.43 -1.07 -4.71
CA GLY A 166 -7.57 -1.36 -3.86
C GLY A 166 -7.92 -0.25 -2.87
N TRP A 167 -7.23 0.87 -2.92
CA TRP A 167 -7.50 2.08 -2.14
C TRP A 167 -8.09 3.15 -3.05
N THR A 168 -8.78 4.10 -2.45
CA THR A 168 -9.30 5.27 -3.17
C THR A 168 -8.86 6.54 -2.48
N ARG A 169 -8.60 7.60 -3.25
CA ARG A 169 -8.38 8.93 -2.70
C ARG A 169 -9.74 9.47 -2.27
N SER A 170 -10.00 9.47 -0.97
CA SER A 170 -11.31 9.83 -0.41
C SER A 170 -11.60 11.33 -0.46
N HIS A 171 -10.57 12.17 -0.55
CA HIS A 171 -10.71 13.63 -0.61
C HIS A 171 -9.71 14.20 -1.58
N THR A 172 -10.18 15.07 -2.46
CA THR A 172 -9.34 15.94 -3.29
C THR A 172 -8.72 17.01 -2.41
N ALA A 173 -7.40 17.04 -2.36
CA ALA A 173 -6.65 18.02 -1.58
C ALA A 173 -5.69 18.79 -2.47
N ALA A 174 -5.04 19.82 -1.91
CA ALA A 174 -3.88 20.44 -2.49
C ALA A 174 -2.80 19.35 -2.81
N THR A 175 -1.87 19.67 -3.70
CA THR A 175 -0.86 18.71 -4.21
C THR A 175 -0.01 18.02 -3.13
N ASN A 176 0.01 18.57 -1.93
CA ASN A 176 0.80 18.10 -0.80
C ASN A 176 -0.02 17.50 0.34
N GLN A 177 -1.33 17.31 0.16
CA GLN A 177 -2.20 16.77 1.19
C GLN A 177 -3.19 15.80 0.59
N ALA A 178 -3.38 14.65 1.21
CA ALA A 178 -4.30 13.64 0.72
C ALA A 178 -4.82 12.76 1.85
N ALA A 179 -5.92 12.10 1.57
CA ALA A 179 -6.46 11.03 2.39
C ALA A 179 -6.91 9.88 1.49
N TRP A 180 -6.55 8.68 1.88
CA TRP A 180 -6.91 7.46 1.16
C TRP A 180 -7.79 6.60 2.04
N ARG A 181 -8.88 6.12 1.46
CA ARG A 181 -9.78 5.17 2.09
C ARG A 181 -9.33 3.76 1.78
N GLN A 182 -9.30 2.93 2.80
CA GLN A 182 -9.07 1.51 2.72
C GLN A 182 -10.24 0.82 1.99
N GLY A 183 -9.95 0.02 1.00
CA GLY A 183 -10.96 -0.61 0.15
C GLY A 183 -11.70 0.41 -0.73
N THR A 184 -12.86 0.04 -1.19
CA THR A 184 -13.69 0.85 -2.11
C THR A 184 -15.09 1.06 -1.57
N GLY A 185 -15.27 1.05 -0.27
CA GLY A 185 -16.56 1.26 0.37
C GLY A 185 -16.52 2.44 1.35
N SER A 186 -17.69 2.98 1.69
CA SER A 186 -17.84 4.11 2.62
C SER A 186 -17.40 3.81 4.06
N ASN A 187 -17.13 2.55 4.39
CA ASN A 187 -16.84 2.09 5.76
C ASN A 187 -15.36 1.76 6.01
N GLY A 188 -14.48 2.02 5.05
CA GLY A 188 -13.04 1.77 5.22
C GLY A 188 -12.39 2.86 6.08
N PHE A 189 -11.39 2.45 6.87
CA PHE A 189 -10.54 3.41 7.59
C PHE A 189 -9.75 4.28 6.61
N ILE A 190 -9.40 5.47 7.08
CA ILE A 190 -8.79 6.51 6.26
C ILE A 190 -7.36 6.77 6.74
N PHE A 191 -6.40 6.65 5.85
CA PHE A 191 -5.04 7.12 6.03
C PHE A 191 -4.94 8.56 5.52
N ARG A 192 -4.55 9.47 6.39
CA ARG A 192 -4.39 10.90 6.13
C ARG A 192 -2.91 11.28 6.16
N LEU A 193 -2.41 11.87 5.10
CA LEU A 193 -1.05 12.40 5.00
C LEU A 193 -1.10 13.93 4.81
N VAL A 194 -0.28 14.63 5.59
CA VAL A 194 0.05 16.05 5.41
C VAL A 194 1.48 16.11 4.92
N GLY A 195 1.66 16.28 3.64
CA GLY A 195 2.94 16.33 2.95
C GLY A 195 3.49 17.75 2.82
N ASP A 196 3.35 18.59 3.86
CA ASP A 196 3.81 19.97 3.90
C ASP A 196 5.31 20.11 4.21
N GLY A 197 5.94 19.04 4.69
CA GLY A 197 7.36 18.99 4.96
C GLY A 197 8.22 18.62 3.74
N THR A 198 9.46 19.05 3.75
CA THR A 198 10.46 18.68 2.75
C THR A 198 11.15 17.36 3.11
N THR A 199 11.63 17.22 4.34
CA THR A 199 12.30 16.00 4.82
C THR A 199 11.37 15.04 5.53
N GLN A 200 10.29 15.56 6.11
CA GLN A 200 9.32 14.80 6.88
C GLN A 200 7.89 15.19 6.50
N ASP A 201 7.02 14.21 6.44
CA ASP A 201 5.59 14.38 6.33
C ASP A 201 4.92 13.89 7.61
N ARG A 202 3.62 14.17 7.79
CA ARG A 202 2.87 13.78 8.99
C ARG A 202 1.67 12.96 8.60
N ALA A 203 1.38 11.90 9.36
CA ALA A 203 0.29 10.99 9.08
C ALA A 203 -0.56 10.68 10.31
N VAL A 204 -1.84 10.44 10.09
CA VAL A 204 -2.78 9.90 11.08
C VAL A 204 -3.76 8.95 10.42
N GLY A 205 -4.39 8.08 11.22
CA GLY A 205 -5.53 7.29 10.81
C GLY A 205 -6.84 7.90 11.32
N TYR A 206 -7.94 7.67 10.59
CA TYR A 206 -9.30 8.04 11.00
C TYR A 206 -10.27 6.87 10.78
N GLU A 207 -11.26 6.76 11.63
CA GLU A 207 -12.43 5.90 11.35
C GLU A 207 -13.31 6.53 10.28
N THR A 208 -13.55 7.85 10.37
CA THR A 208 -14.28 8.62 9.35
C THR A 208 -13.60 9.97 9.14
N LEU A 209 -13.68 10.48 7.93
CA LEU A 209 -13.24 11.82 7.56
C LEU A 209 -14.32 12.45 6.68
N THR A 210 -14.89 13.58 7.12
CA THR A 210 -15.93 14.29 6.38
C THR A 210 -15.34 15.44 5.57
N THR A 211 -14.37 16.15 6.14
CA THR A 211 -13.74 17.30 5.49
C THR A 211 -12.23 17.27 5.75
N LEU A 212 -11.46 17.44 4.68
CA LEU A 212 -10.02 17.57 4.75
C LEU A 212 -9.64 19.04 4.99
N GLY A 213 -9.04 19.31 6.14
CA GLY A 213 -8.49 20.62 6.46
C GLY A 213 -7.12 20.87 5.81
N SER A 214 -6.67 22.12 5.86
CA SER A 214 -5.29 22.47 5.47
C SER A 214 -4.25 21.98 6.48
N THR A 215 -4.67 21.63 7.68
CA THR A 215 -3.86 21.02 8.75
C THR A 215 -4.66 19.87 9.37
N LEU A 216 -4.02 19.01 10.15
CA LEU A 216 -4.72 17.93 10.87
C LEU A 216 -5.77 18.47 11.85
N ALA A 217 -5.52 19.63 12.46
CA ALA A 217 -6.48 20.29 13.37
C ALA A 217 -7.72 20.82 12.64
N GLY A 218 -7.64 21.06 11.35
CA GLY A 218 -8.76 21.52 10.52
C GLY A 218 -9.58 20.40 9.92
N ASP A 219 -9.18 19.14 10.12
CA ASP A 219 -9.92 17.97 9.63
C ASP A 219 -11.22 17.79 10.45
N THR A 220 -12.33 17.52 9.77
CA THR A 220 -13.57 17.06 10.42
C THR A 220 -13.64 15.54 10.32
N ALA A 221 -13.32 14.87 11.42
CA ALA A 221 -13.12 13.42 11.46
C ALA A 221 -13.51 12.82 12.80
N THR A 222 -13.68 11.48 12.84
CA THR A 222 -13.86 10.71 14.08
C THR A 222 -12.86 9.57 14.17
N GLY A 223 -12.63 9.07 15.38
CA GLY A 223 -11.79 7.90 15.60
C GLY A 223 -10.35 8.09 15.16
N ARG A 224 -9.75 9.26 15.43
CA ARG A 224 -8.36 9.54 15.09
C ARG A 224 -7.40 8.66 15.90
N PHE A 225 -6.40 8.08 15.21
CA PHE A 225 -5.30 7.33 15.83
C PHE A 225 -3.95 7.63 15.14
N PRO A 226 -2.89 8.08 15.87
CA PRO A 226 -2.95 8.45 17.28
C PRO A 226 -3.91 9.60 17.56
N THR A 227 -4.44 9.67 18.78
CA THR A 227 -5.28 10.79 19.23
C THR A 227 -4.46 12.08 19.35
N ASP A 228 -5.12 13.24 19.40
CA ASP A 228 -4.45 14.53 19.65
C ASP A 228 -3.68 14.57 20.97
N ALA A 229 -4.19 13.91 22.00
CA ALA A 229 -3.51 13.79 23.29
C ALA A 229 -2.23 12.95 23.20
N GLN A 230 -2.19 11.97 22.32
CA GLN A 230 -1.00 11.15 22.08
C GLN A 230 0.01 11.88 21.19
N PHE A 231 -0.44 12.40 20.02
CA PHE A 231 0.38 13.14 19.05
C PHE A 231 -0.47 14.17 18.31
N SER A 232 -0.48 15.41 18.77
CA SER A 232 -1.27 16.49 18.17
C SER A 232 -0.89 16.79 16.71
N GLY A 233 0.39 16.66 16.37
CA GLY A 233 0.91 16.85 15.02
C GLY A 233 0.82 15.63 14.09
N GLY A 234 0.29 14.48 14.59
CA GLY A 234 0.36 13.22 13.87
C GLY A 234 1.75 12.56 13.94
N LEU A 235 1.89 11.39 13.35
CA LEU A 235 3.16 10.67 13.28
C LEU A 235 4.04 11.27 12.18
N TYR A 236 5.26 11.60 12.54
CA TYR A 236 6.24 12.12 11.58
C TYR A 236 6.86 10.99 10.77
N TRP A 237 6.97 11.23 9.51
CA TRP A 237 7.50 10.30 8.53
C TRP A 237 8.68 10.91 7.81
N THR A 238 9.88 10.39 8.05
CA THR A 238 11.11 10.86 7.38
C THR A 238 11.24 10.19 6.02
N LYS A 239 11.10 10.96 4.95
CA LYS A 239 11.23 10.50 3.57
C LYS A 239 12.57 10.84 2.94
N SER A 240 13.29 11.82 3.47
CA SER A 240 14.58 12.26 2.97
C SER A 240 15.40 12.89 4.09
N SER A 241 16.72 12.81 3.99
CA SER A 241 17.66 13.50 4.90
C SER A 241 17.84 14.97 4.54
N THR A 242 17.57 15.35 3.30
CA THR A 242 17.79 16.70 2.76
C THR A 242 16.60 17.16 1.93
N ALA A 243 16.41 18.49 1.90
CA ALA A 243 15.34 19.14 1.13
C ALA A 243 15.78 19.36 -0.32
N ASP A 244 16.02 18.28 -1.04
CA ASP A 244 16.49 18.30 -2.43
C ASP A 244 15.62 17.45 -3.37
N ALA A 245 15.92 17.50 -4.65
CA ALA A 245 15.22 16.71 -5.69
C ALA A 245 15.86 15.34 -5.93
N THR A 246 16.85 14.94 -5.12
CA THR A 246 17.49 13.63 -5.27
C THR A 246 16.52 12.52 -4.98
N ALA A 247 16.47 11.53 -5.86
CA ALA A 247 15.62 10.36 -5.70
C ALA A 247 16.01 9.55 -4.47
N ARG A 248 15.03 9.12 -3.70
CA ARG A 248 15.18 8.23 -2.53
C ARG A 248 14.59 6.86 -2.85
N PRO A 249 15.27 5.78 -2.46
CA PRO A 249 14.74 4.43 -2.61
C PRO A 249 13.49 4.22 -1.76
N TRP A 250 12.54 3.48 -2.31
CA TRP A 250 11.33 3.07 -1.61
C TRP A 250 10.78 1.75 -2.17
N VAL A 251 10.01 1.07 -1.33
CA VAL A 251 9.20 -0.09 -1.69
C VAL A 251 7.81 0.10 -1.10
N VAL A 252 6.79 -0.10 -1.90
CA VAL A 252 5.39 -0.17 -1.45
C VAL A 252 4.85 -1.55 -1.75
N ALA A 253 4.29 -2.21 -0.74
CA ALA A 253 3.47 -3.38 -0.94
C ALA A 253 2.05 -3.05 -0.50
N VAL A 254 1.08 -3.30 -1.35
CA VAL A 254 -0.31 -2.88 -1.13
C VAL A 254 -1.28 -4.01 -1.42
N SER A 255 -2.25 -4.17 -0.53
CA SER A 255 -3.48 -4.95 -0.70
C SER A 255 -4.69 -4.04 -0.50
N GLU A 256 -5.90 -4.55 -0.69
CA GLU A 256 -7.12 -3.74 -0.49
C GLU A 256 -7.27 -3.16 0.92
N LYS A 257 -6.66 -3.79 1.93
CA LYS A 257 -6.88 -3.43 3.33
C LYS A 257 -5.63 -3.02 4.08
N LEU A 258 -4.45 -3.23 3.50
CA LEU A 258 -3.19 -2.99 4.19
C LEU A 258 -2.15 -2.55 3.18
N PHE A 259 -1.35 -1.56 3.52
CA PHE A 259 -0.11 -1.27 2.81
C PHE A 259 1.09 -1.24 3.75
N HIS A 260 2.22 -1.65 3.21
CA HIS A 260 3.54 -1.48 3.76
C HIS A 260 4.30 -0.50 2.89
N LEU A 261 4.91 0.50 3.49
CA LEU A 261 5.83 1.38 2.80
C LEU A 261 7.17 1.38 3.53
N TYR A 262 8.19 1.20 2.77
CA TYR A 262 9.58 1.27 3.15
C TYR A 262 10.24 2.45 2.43
N THR A 263 10.92 3.31 3.16
CA THR A 263 11.68 4.44 2.59
C THR A 263 13.08 4.46 3.15
N ASP A 264 14.09 4.62 2.29
CA ASP A 264 15.49 4.82 2.70
C ASP A 264 15.91 6.27 2.50
N HIS A 265 15.76 7.06 3.55
CA HIS A 265 15.96 8.50 3.50
C HIS A 265 17.41 8.96 3.28
N LEU A 266 18.40 8.10 3.50
CA LEU A 266 19.81 8.37 3.24
C LEU A 266 20.35 7.66 1.98
N SER A 267 19.56 6.79 1.36
CA SER A 267 19.99 5.97 0.22
C SER A 267 21.20 5.07 0.53
N THR A 268 21.29 4.60 1.77
CA THR A 268 22.44 3.78 2.24
C THR A 268 22.06 2.31 2.42
N ASN A 269 20.78 1.95 2.22
CA ASN A 269 20.21 0.63 2.51
C ASN A 269 20.39 0.18 3.97
N THR A 270 20.71 1.10 4.88
CA THR A 270 20.91 0.84 6.31
C THR A 270 20.12 1.79 7.21
N THR A 271 19.42 2.75 6.61
CA THR A 271 18.71 3.82 7.32
C THR A 271 17.22 3.85 7.02
N ALA A 272 16.73 2.74 6.50
CA ALA A 272 15.37 2.67 6.07
C ALA A 272 14.36 2.62 7.22
N THR A 273 13.21 3.20 6.96
CA THR A 273 12.06 3.22 7.86
C THR A 273 10.90 2.48 7.24
N HIS A 274 10.10 1.87 8.09
CA HIS A 274 8.95 1.08 7.68
C HIS A 274 7.67 1.69 8.25
N HIS A 275 6.69 1.89 7.39
CA HIS A 275 5.37 2.37 7.75
C HIS A 275 4.33 1.37 7.28
N ILE A 276 3.32 1.14 8.13
CA ILE A 276 2.23 0.22 7.84
C ILE A 276 0.93 0.90 8.23
N PHE A 277 -0.05 0.82 7.36
CA PHE A 277 -1.41 1.23 7.68
C PHE A 277 -2.41 0.26 7.07
N GLY A 278 -3.37 -0.19 7.88
CA GLY A 278 -4.47 -1.04 7.44
C GLY A 278 -4.78 -2.16 8.42
N ASP A 279 -5.58 -3.12 7.95
CA ASP A 279 -6.10 -4.20 8.78
C ASP A 279 -5.07 -5.30 9.00
N ILE A 280 -5.01 -5.78 10.24
CA ILE A 280 -4.34 -7.04 10.55
C ILE A 280 -5.30 -8.21 10.37
N LYS A 281 -4.75 -9.42 10.24
CA LYS A 281 -5.53 -10.66 10.31
C LYS A 281 -5.89 -10.93 11.77
N THR A 282 -7.06 -10.52 12.19
CA THR A 282 -7.50 -10.60 13.59
C THR A 282 -7.80 -12.02 14.04
N PHE A 283 -7.52 -12.31 15.32
CA PHE A 283 -7.92 -13.56 15.98
C PHE A 283 -9.33 -13.48 16.60
N LYS A 284 -9.85 -12.28 16.77
CA LYS A 284 -11.21 -12.08 17.27
C LYS A 284 -12.19 -12.01 16.12
N THR A 285 -13.12 -12.96 16.04
CA THR A 285 -14.23 -12.90 15.09
C THR A 285 -15.06 -11.63 15.32
N GLY A 286 -15.35 -10.89 14.25
CA GLY A 286 -16.13 -9.66 14.31
C GLY A 286 -15.40 -8.46 14.92
N ASP A 287 -14.08 -8.49 15.01
CA ASP A 287 -13.28 -7.31 15.37
C ASP A 287 -13.32 -6.30 14.22
N ALA A 288 -14.14 -5.26 14.37
CA ALA A 288 -14.31 -4.20 13.37
C ALA A 288 -13.23 -3.09 13.49
N TYR A 289 -12.42 -3.12 14.55
CA TYR A 289 -11.46 -2.05 14.88
C TYR A 289 -10.04 -2.60 15.01
N HIS A 290 -9.61 -3.36 14.02
CA HIS A 290 -8.30 -4.01 13.96
C HIS A 290 -7.33 -3.33 12.99
N THR A 291 -7.65 -2.10 12.56
CA THR A 291 -6.78 -1.30 11.72
C THR A 291 -5.66 -0.68 12.54
N ILE A 292 -4.44 -0.83 12.05
CA ILE A 292 -3.21 -0.35 12.69
C ILE A 292 -2.58 0.81 11.91
N HIS A 293 -1.84 1.63 12.63
CA HIS A 293 -0.93 2.61 12.08
C HIS A 293 0.42 2.44 12.78
N ILE A 294 1.39 1.93 12.07
CA ILE A 294 2.76 1.72 12.54
C ILE A 294 3.68 2.65 11.76
N ALA A 295 4.41 3.48 12.47
CA ALA A 295 5.46 4.31 11.92
C ALA A 295 6.79 3.92 12.55
N GLY A 296 7.72 3.44 11.75
CA GLY A 296 9.11 3.20 12.14
C GLY A 296 9.95 4.47 12.18
N ALA A 297 9.32 5.65 12.15
CA ALA A 297 9.97 6.94 12.11
C ALA A 297 9.77 7.73 13.41
N THR A 298 10.43 8.86 13.51
CA THR A 298 10.41 9.72 14.67
C THR A 298 9.04 10.29 14.96
N VAL A 299 8.79 10.43 16.23
CA VAL A 299 7.59 11.07 16.79
C VAL A 299 7.75 12.57 16.96
N THR A 300 8.93 13.13 16.69
CA THR A 300 9.25 14.55 16.87
C THR A 300 9.82 15.17 15.61
N PRO A 301 9.47 16.45 15.30
CA PRO A 301 10.03 17.16 14.15
C PRO A 301 11.56 17.23 14.22
N GLY A 302 12.20 17.02 13.08
CA GLY A 302 13.66 17.17 12.95
C GLY A 302 14.52 16.13 13.66
N SER A 303 13.94 15.20 14.42
CA SER A 303 14.68 14.13 15.05
C SER A 303 15.01 13.02 14.05
N THR A 304 16.24 12.53 14.08
CA THR A 304 16.65 11.31 13.38
C THR A 304 16.49 10.06 14.24
N ASN A 305 16.07 10.22 15.49
CA ASN A 305 15.79 9.09 16.38
C ASN A 305 14.53 8.38 15.90
N ARG A 306 14.61 7.11 15.67
CA ARG A 306 13.52 6.29 15.16
C ARG A 306 12.87 5.56 16.30
N ALA A 307 11.56 5.66 16.33
CA ALA A 307 10.80 4.72 17.13
C ALA A 307 11.16 3.32 16.62
N ALA A 308 11.31 2.41 17.54
CA ALA A 308 11.77 1.07 17.33
C ALA A 308 11.24 0.45 16.03
N ASP A 309 12.18 0.03 15.22
CA ASP A 309 11.91 -0.86 14.11
C ASP A 309 11.04 -2.04 14.52
N LEU A 310 10.17 -2.46 13.61
CA LEU A 310 9.34 -3.65 13.79
C LEU A 310 10.15 -4.91 14.14
N VAL A 311 11.44 -4.91 13.84
CA VAL A 311 12.34 -6.04 14.07
C VAL A 311 13.59 -5.67 14.88
N ALA A 312 13.72 -4.44 15.35
CA ALA A 312 14.88 -4.04 16.12
C ALA A 312 14.92 -4.71 17.49
N VAL A 313 16.10 -5.20 17.85
CA VAL A 313 16.38 -5.80 19.15
C VAL A 313 16.48 -4.70 20.20
N GLY A 314 15.78 -4.86 21.33
CA GLY A 314 15.96 -4.02 22.51
C GLY A 314 15.38 -2.61 22.46
N ALA A 315 14.51 -2.32 21.53
CA ALA A 315 13.86 -1.04 21.46
C ALA A 315 12.72 -0.92 22.46
N ALA A 316 12.97 -0.21 23.51
CA ALA A 316 12.07 -0.09 24.67
C ALA A 316 10.85 0.83 24.42
N VAL A 317 10.76 1.54 23.29
CA VAL A 317 9.74 2.58 23.11
C VAL A 317 8.94 2.36 21.84
N LEU A 318 7.76 1.78 22.00
CA LEU A 318 6.79 1.54 20.93
C LEU A 318 5.77 2.69 20.85
N THR A 319 6.24 3.93 20.89
CA THR A 319 5.38 5.12 20.94
C THR A 319 4.73 5.50 19.62
N ALA A 320 5.09 4.83 18.52
CA ALA A 320 4.59 5.12 17.19
C ALA A 320 3.78 3.97 16.56
N HIS A 321 3.26 3.09 17.39
CA HIS A 321 2.44 1.94 16.96
C HIS A 321 1.05 2.04 17.58
N PHE A 322 0.05 2.21 16.76
CA PHE A 322 -1.32 2.46 17.21
C PHE A 322 -2.31 1.54 16.51
N MET A 323 -3.37 1.21 17.21
CA MET A 323 -4.58 0.59 16.69
C MET A 323 -5.77 1.49 16.95
N SER A 324 -6.78 1.44 16.10
CA SER A 324 -7.94 2.32 16.17
C SER A 324 -8.70 2.21 17.49
N ARG A 325 -8.91 0.98 17.99
CA ARG A 325 -9.57 0.74 19.29
C ARG A 325 -9.02 -0.50 19.99
N ASN A 326 -9.28 -0.59 21.30
CA ASN A 326 -8.91 -1.73 22.12
C ASN A 326 -9.73 -3.00 21.78
N TYR A 327 -9.36 -4.12 22.39
CA TYR A 327 -10.02 -5.43 22.21
C TYR A 327 -11.53 -5.41 22.48
N THR A 328 -11.97 -4.61 23.46
CA THR A 328 -13.39 -4.49 23.78
C THR A 328 -14.16 -3.61 22.78
N GLN A 329 -13.46 -2.96 21.86
CA GLN A 329 -14.01 -2.00 20.89
C GLN A 329 -14.63 -0.74 21.54
N LEU A 330 -14.45 -0.60 22.85
CA LEU A 330 -14.87 0.57 23.62
C LEU A 330 -13.66 1.47 23.83
N GLY A 331 -13.74 2.70 23.42
CA GLY A 331 -12.69 3.66 23.70
C GLY A 331 -11.93 4.15 22.46
N THR A 332 -10.91 4.93 22.74
CA THR A 332 -10.04 5.60 21.77
C THR A 332 -8.87 4.71 21.36
N SER A 333 -8.09 5.19 20.41
CA SER A 333 -6.89 4.51 19.92
C SER A 333 -5.95 4.09 21.06
N ILE A 334 -5.34 2.95 20.88
CA ILE A 334 -4.44 2.33 21.86
C ILE A 334 -3.03 2.19 21.27
N ILE A 335 -2.04 2.21 22.15
CA ILE A 335 -0.67 1.84 21.81
C ILE A 335 -0.62 0.31 21.71
N ILE A 336 0.01 -0.18 20.67
CA ILE A 336 0.23 -1.61 20.44
C ILE A 336 1.71 -1.94 20.43
N SER A 337 2.01 -3.20 20.66
CA SER A 337 3.34 -3.77 20.50
C SER A 337 3.29 -4.96 19.53
N LYS A 338 4.43 -5.39 19.10
CA LYS A 338 4.61 -6.49 18.15
C LYS A 338 5.24 -7.70 18.80
N HIS A 339 5.26 -8.82 18.11
CA HIS A 339 5.84 -10.09 18.60
C HIS A 339 7.30 -9.99 19.04
N SER A 340 8.07 -9.08 18.47
CA SER A 340 9.47 -8.85 18.85
C SER A 340 9.65 -8.03 20.13
N ASP A 341 8.57 -7.61 20.80
CA ASP A 341 8.65 -6.85 22.05
C ASP A 341 8.80 -7.78 23.25
N ALA A 342 9.97 -7.74 23.86
CA ALA A 342 10.35 -8.54 25.01
C ALA A 342 9.41 -8.44 26.20
N ALA A 343 8.87 -7.24 26.44
CA ALA A 343 8.06 -6.97 27.62
C ALA A 343 6.72 -7.71 27.62
N LYS A 344 6.28 -8.21 26.46
CA LYS A 344 4.95 -8.77 26.27
C LYS A 344 4.90 -10.29 26.13
N LEU A 345 6.01 -10.93 25.88
CA LEU A 345 6.09 -12.39 25.70
C LEU A 345 6.84 -13.10 26.86
N GLY A 346 6.70 -12.59 28.07
CA GLY A 346 7.24 -13.27 29.25
C GLY A 346 8.77 -13.36 29.26
N GLY A 347 9.47 -12.35 28.78
CA GLY A 347 10.93 -12.29 28.75
C GLY A 347 11.57 -12.80 27.45
N ILE A 348 10.77 -13.19 26.47
CA ILE A 348 11.28 -13.47 25.12
C ILE A 348 11.42 -12.14 24.41
N SER A 349 12.64 -11.58 24.42
CA SER A 349 12.87 -10.23 23.91
C SER A 349 12.76 -10.10 22.40
N THR A 350 13.14 -11.09 21.70
CA THR A 350 12.91 -11.31 20.26
C THR A 350 13.25 -12.77 19.98
N PRO A 351 12.79 -13.35 18.90
CA PRO A 351 13.36 -14.60 18.42
C PRO A 351 14.87 -14.51 18.17
N MET A 352 15.41 -13.29 18.09
CA MET A 352 16.81 -12.99 17.83
C MET A 352 17.54 -12.33 19.03
N GLY A 353 16.84 -12.05 20.14
CA GLY A 353 17.36 -11.23 21.21
C GLY A 353 18.16 -11.98 22.28
N ALA A 354 19.02 -11.25 22.97
CA ALA A 354 19.75 -11.76 24.12
C ALA A 354 18.79 -12.23 25.22
N GLY A 355 18.82 -13.52 25.54
CA GLY A 355 18.02 -14.14 26.58
C GLY A 355 16.71 -14.78 26.11
N GLY A 356 16.39 -14.75 24.79
CA GLY A 356 15.26 -15.43 24.21
C GLY A 356 15.57 -16.85 23.70
N LEU A 357 14.64 -17.42 22.96
CA LEU A 357 14.86 -18.68 22.29
C LEU A 357 16.00 -18.55 21.27
N VAL A 358 16.95 -19.44 21.35
CA VAL A 358 18.04 -19.54 20.38
C VAL A 358 17.68 -20.61 19.36
N PHE A 359 17.49 -20.18 18.12
CA PHE A 359 17.32 -21.12 17.03
C PHE A 359 18.69 -21.50 16.46
N PRO A 360 19.00 -22.78 16.31
CA PRO A 360 20.24 -23.21 15.67
C PRO A 360 20.23 -22.76 14.20
N ASN A 361 21.39 -22.29 13.73
CA ASN A 361 21.55 -22.11 12.28
C ASN A 361 21.40 -23.45 11.58
N PRO A 362 20.55 -23.56 10.55
CA PRO A 362 20.41 -24.79 9.83
C PRO A 362 21.71 -25.15 9.09
N ILE A 363 22.03 -26.43 9.07
CA ILE A 363 23.27 -26.95 8.43
C ILE A 363 23.29 -26.63 6.93
N ASP A 364 22.12 -26.63 6.30
CA ASP A 364 21.93 -26.30 4.88
C ASP A 364 21.98 -24.80 4.59
N GLY A 365 22.19 -23.97 5.61
CA GLY A 365 22.17 -22.51 5.49
C GLY A 365 20.77 -21.94 5.27
N GLY A 366 19.71 -22.67 5.57
CA GLY A 366 18.33 -22.21 5.47
C GLY A 366 18.05 -20.98 6.35
N LEU A 367 16.98 -20.28 6.05
CA LEU A 367 16.47 -19.14 6.81
C LEU A 367 15.10 -19.48 7.40
N TYR A 368 14.98 -19.40 8.71
CA TYR A 368 13.70 -19.55 9.37
C TYR A 368 13.02 -18.19 9.54
N LEU A 369 11.76 -18.10 9.13
CA LEU A 369 10.93 -16.91 9.26
C LEU A 369 9.81 -17.15 10.26
N ALA A 370 9.51 -16.14 11.07
CA ALA A 370 8.39 -16.11 11.98
C ALA A 370 7.37 -15.06 11.56
N GLN A 371 6.10 -15.40 11.74
CA GLN A 371 4.99 -14.46 11.63
C GLN A 371 5.13 -13.37 12.70
N VAL A 372 4.82 -12.13 12.35
CA VAL A 372 4.76 -11.03 13.31
C VAL A 372 3.34 -10.89 13.85
N TYR A 373 3.20 -10.91 15.16
CA TYR A 373 1.93 -10.72 15.86
C TYR A 373 1.83 -9.31 16.43
N VAL A 374 0.60 -8.80 16.46
CA VAL A 374 0.25 -7.50 17.03
C VAL A 374 -0.55 -7.72 18.30
N HIS A 375 -0.18 -7.03 19.39
CA HIS A 375 -0.86 -7.15 20.67
C HIS A 375 -0.94 -5.81 21.40
N GLU A 376 -1.94 -5.71 22.30
CA GLU A 376 -2.15 -4.53 23.14
C GLU A 376 -1.11 -4.47 24.23
N THR A 377 -0.49 -3.30 24.43
CA THR A 377 0.53 -3.10 25.46
C THR A 377 -0.04 -3.17 26.88
N SER A 378 -1.24 -2.63 27.08
CA SER A 378 -1.85 -2.52 28.42
C SER A 378 -2.58 -3.80 28.87
N ALA A 379 -3.15 -4.53 27.94
CA ALA A 379 -3.99 -5.70 28.23
C ALA A 379 -3.29 -7.04 28.01
N SER A 380 -2.10 -7.04 27.39
CA SER A 380 -1.35 -8.25 27.01
C SER A 380 -2.16 -9.21 26.13
N ILE A 381 -3.06 -8.66 25.32
CA ILE A 381 -3.94 -9.40 24.40
C ILE A 381 -3.32 -9.41 23.01
N VAL A 382 -3.14 -10.60 22.45
CA VAL A 382 -2.76 -10.73 21.03
C VAL A 382 -4.00 -10.44 20.17
N ARG A 383 -3.89 -9.45 19.30
CA ARG A 383 -4.97 -9.02 18.41
C ARG A 383 -5.00 -9.80 17.10
N GLY A 384 -3.84 -10.14 16.56
CA GLY A 384 -3.75 -10.85 15.30
C GLY A 384 -2.35 -10.92 14.71
N GLU A 385 -2.28 -11.35 13.46
CA GLU A 385 -1.06 -11.44 12.66
C GLU A 385 -0.92 -10.20 11.77
N LEU A 386 0.33 -9.76 11.55
CA LEU A 386 0.66 -8.71 10.59
C LEU A 386 0.89 -9.34 9.20
N PRO A 387 -0.01 -9.15 8.25
CA PRO A 387 0.09 -9.80 6.94
C PRO A 387 1.27 -9.28 6.13
N GLY A 388 1.88 -10.17 5.36
CA GLY A 388 2.95 -9.83 4.42
C GLY A 388 4.30 -9.49 5.06
N PHE A 389 4.40 -9.43 6.39
CA PHE A 389 5.61 -9.04 7.09
C PHE A 389 6.13 -10.16 7.99
N TRP A 390 7.39 -10.53 7.80
CA TRP A 390 8.03 -11.67 8.45
C TRP A 390 9.32 -11.26 9.13
N ALA A 391 9.58 -11.82 10.31
CA ALA A 391 10.81 -11.63 11.05
C ALA A 391 11.72 -12.86 10.91
N PRO A 392 13.04 -12.68 10.73
CA PRO A 392 13.98 -13.80 10.77
C PRO A 392 14.14 -14.31 12.21
N LEU A 393 14.25 -15.62 12.38
CA LEU A 393 14.51 -16.26 13.67
C LEU A 393 15.98 -16.40 14.00
N HIS A 394 16.85 -16.12 13.05
CA HIS A 394 18.32 -16.11 13.23
C HIS A 394 18.95 -15.13 12.24
N SER A 395 20.15 -14.67 12.59
CA SER A 395 20.88 -13.74 11.74
C SER A 395 21.40 -14.45 10.48
N ARG A 396 20.97 -13.97 9.33
CA ARG A 396 21.55 -14.35 8.03
C ARG A 396 21.53 -13.10 7.15
N PRO A 397 22.69 -12.51 6.88
CA PRO A 397 22.74 -11.32 6.03
C PRO A 397 22.38 -11.70 4.60
N LEU A 398 21.31 -11.08 4.11
CA LEU A 398 20.93 -11.05 2.69
C LEU A 398 21.12 -9.62 2.19
N THR A 399 21.34 -9.48 0.88
CA THR A 399 21.40 -8.18 0.27
C THR A 399 20.02 -7.53 0.26
N HIS A 400 19.95 -6.21 0.44
CA HIS A 400 18.70 -5.48 0.35
C HIS A 400 18.03 -5.71 -1.01
N LEU A 401 16.74 -6.03 -0.99
CA LEU A 401 15.90 -6.41 -2.13
C LEU A 401 16.18 -7.78 -2.75
N ASP A 402 17.10 -8.59 -2.21
CA ASP A 402 17.20 -9.98 -2.62
C ASP A 402 15.86 -10.69 -2.43
N THR A 403 15.49 -11.51 -3.41
CA THR A 403 14.26 -12.30 -3.39
C THR A 403 14.56 -13.79 -3.33
N PHE A 404 13.71 -14.53 -2.64
CA PHE A 404 13.81 -15.97 -2.54
C PHE A 404 12.44 -16.61 -2.42
N THR A 405 12.35 -17.89 -2.73
CA THR A 405 11.14 -18.68 -2.59
C THR A 405 11.20 -19.51 -1.31
N GLY A 406 10.11 -19.50 -0.56
CA GLY A 406 9.96 -20.29 0.66
C GLY A 406 9.91 -21.78 0.38
N THR A 407 10.30 -22.55 1.38
CA THR A 407 10.24 -24.02 1.39
C THR A 407 9.48 -24.52 2.62
N GLY A 408 9.23 -25.81 2.71
CA GLY A 408 8.49 -26.40 3.83
C GLY A 408 7.07 -25.82 3.93
N THR A 409 6.70 -25.30 5.08
CA THR A 409 5.37 -24.68 5.31
C THR A 409 5.15 -23.37 4.54
N LEU A 410 6.22 -22.76 4.02
CA LEU A 410 6.19 -21.54 3.22
C LEU A 410 6.39 -21.82 1.72
N ALA A 411 6.29 -23.09 1.29
CA ALA A 411 6.50 -23.47 -0.10
C ALA A 411 5.54 -22.72 -1.05
N GLY A 412 6.10 -22.21 -2.15
CA GLY A 412 5.37 -21.45 -3.15
C GLY A 412 5.17 -19.96 -2.82
N ARG A 413 5.57 -19.51 -1.62
CA ARG A 413 5.57 -18.09 -1.26
C ARG A 413 6.91 -17.46 -1.60
N THR A 414 6.91 -16.23 -2.03
CA THR A 414 8.12 -15.46 -2.35
C THR A 414 8.31 -14.32 -1.37
N PHE A 415 9.55 -14.05 -1.04
CA PHE A 415 9.93 -13.05 -0.04
C PHE A 415 11.02 -12.14 -0.58
N MET A 416 11.03 -10.91 -0.12
CA MET A 416 12.06 -9.91 -0.41
C MET A 416 12.71 -9.42 0.88
N ALA A 417 14.03 -9.43 0.94
CA ALA A 417 14.77 -8.94 2.09
C ALA A 417 14.77 -7.41 2.13
N LEU A 418 14.42 -6.84 3.28
CA LEU A 418 14.46 -5.42 3.57
C LEU A 418 15.48 -5.15 4.68
N ASN A 419 16.53 -4.41 4.36
CA ASN A 419 17.50 -3.98 5.37
C ASN A 419 16.95 -2.75 6.09
N MET A 420 16.77 -2.89 7.38
CA MET A 420 16.23 -1.87 8.26
C MET A 420 17.34 -1.17 9.04
N TYR A 421 16.97 -0.13 9.74
CA TYR A 421 17.91 0.59 10.62
C TYR A 421 18.59 -0.34 11.64
N ASN A 422 19.82 -0.02 12.03
CA ASN A 422 20.65 -0.81 12.94
C ASN A 422 20.94 -2.24 12.46
N SER A 423 21.08 -2.43 11.15
CA SER A 423 21.39 -3.75 10.56
C SER A 423 20.32 -4.82 10.84
N ALA A 424 19.15 -4.42 11.26
CA ALA A 424 18.00 -5.30 11.35
C ALA A 424 17.55 -5.70 9.93
N GLN A 425 16.98 -6.87 9.80
CA GLN A 425 16.44 -7.37 8.55
C GLN A 425 14.99 -7.80 8.74
N ALA A 426 14.14 -7.45 7.80
CA ALA A 426 12.77 -7.91 7.70
C ALA A 426 12.52 -8.54 6.33
N PHE A 427 11.47 -9.31 6.20
CA PHE A 427 11.11 -9.96 4.96
C PHE A 427 9.69 -9.59 4.59
N LEU A 428 9.56 -9.01 3.41
CA LEU A 428 8.27 -8.70 2.83
C LEU A 428 7.85 -9.84 1.92
N GLU A 429 6.69 -10.41 2.16
CA GLU A 429 6.11 -11.39 1.24
C GLU A 429 5.64 -10.71 -0.03
N THR A 430 6.13 -11.17 -1.16
CA THR A 430 5.81 -10.62 -2.49
C THR A 430 4.86 -11.49 -3.28
N SER A 431 4.47 -12.65 -2.74
CA SER A 431 3.45 -13.51 -3.33
C SER A 431 2.04 -13.01 -3.02
N ASP A 432 1.10 -13.35 -3.87
CA ASP A 432 -0.30 -12.91 -3.86
C ASP A 432 -1.15 -13.39 -2.66
N THR A 433 -0.55 -13.93 -1.63
CA THR A 433 -1.27 -14.74 -0.63
C THR A 433 -1.37 -14.08 0.75
N TRP A 434 -1.40 -12.76 0.84
CA TRP A 434 -1.67 -12.10 2.12
C TRP A 434 -3.09 -12.41 2.60
N ASN A 435 -3.18 -13.23 3.63
CA ASN A 435 -4.45 -13.52 4.29
C ASN A 435 -4.75 -12.41 5.30
N VAL A 436 -5.64 -11.49 4.95
CA VAL A 436 -6.15 -10.43 5.85
C VAL A 436 -7.61 -10.71 6.17
#